data_e744952ff7c905b99cda7f129b58c7cf
#
_entry.id   e744952ff7c905b99cda7f129b58c7cf
#
_cell.length_a   1.000
_cell.length_b   1.000
_cell.length_c   1.000
_cell.angle_alpha   90.00
_cell.angle_beta   90.00
_cell.angle_gamma   90.00
#
_symmetry.space_group_name_H-M   'P 1'
#
loop_
_entity.id
_entity.type
_entity.pdbx_description
1 polymer ?
#
loop_
_entity_poly.entity_id
_entity_poly.type
_entity_poly.pdbx_seq_one_letter_code
_entity_poly.pdbx_strand_id
1 'polypeptide(L)'
;GSEMCIRDSLQAAIDVTRECGYNIVPEIMIPLVGSKKELAFVKSIVDETAKKVFEEQGMTLEYHVGTMIEIPRAAVTADEIAEEAEFFSFGTNDLTQMTFGFSRDDAGKFLGAYYDNKIFESDPFARLDTDGVGKLVQMAAKLGRQTRPNLKLGICGEHGGDPSSVMFCHKVGLNYVSCSPFRVPIARLAAAHAAILEKMGK
;
A
#
# COMPACT_ATOMS: atom_id res chain seq x y z
N GLY A 1 -12.26 -17.03 -8.04
CA GLY A 1 -12.02 -16.51 -6.69
C GLY A 1 -12.09 -15.00 -6.61
N SER A 2 -11.34 -14.28 -7.45
CA SER A 2 -11.27 -12.81 -7.39
C SER A 2 -12.59 -12.12 -7.77
N GLU A 3 -13.31 -12.59 -8.79
CA GLU A 3 -14.62 -12.02 -9.16
C GLU A 3 -15.64 -12.10 -8.01
N MET A 4 -15.67 -13.20 -7.25
CA MET A 4 -16.55 -13.33 -6.09
C MET A 4 -16.23 -12.28 -5.04
N CYS A 5 -14.97 -12.08 -4.70
CA CYS A 5 -14.57 -11.08 -3.71
C CYS A 5 -14.93 -9.65 -4.15
N ILE A 6 -14.78 -9.34 -5.44
CA ILE A 6 -15.18 -8.04 -6.00
C ILE A 6 -16.68 -7.85 -5.89
N ARG A 7 -17.48 -8.85 -6.27
CA ARG A 7 -18.93 -8.84 -6.15
C ARG A 7 -19.38 -8.61 -4.72
N ASP A 8 -18.88 -9.42 -3.79
CA ASP A 8 -19.24 -9.35 -2.38
C ASP A 8 -18.91 -7.98 -1.77
N SER A 9 -17.76 -7.41 -2.11
CA SER A 9 -17.35 -6.09 -1.62
C SER A 9 -18.25 -4.98 -2.14
N LEU A 10 -18.57 -4.99 -3.43
CA LEU A 10 -19.47 -4.01 -4.04
C LEU A 10 -20.91 -4.17 -3.53
N GLN A 11 -21.38 -5.41 -3.37
CA GLN A 11 -22.69 -5.68 -2.80
C GLN A 11 -22.80 -5.15 -1.38
N ALA A 12 -21.81 -5.43 -0.52
CA ALA A 12 -21.79 -4.92 0.85
C ALA A 12 -21.79 -3.39 0.89
N ALA A 13 -21.04 -2.73 0.01
CA ALA A 13 -21.04 -1.27 -0.09
C ALA A 13 -22.41 -0.70 -0.50
N ILE A 14 -23.10 -1.36 -1.44
CA ILE A 14 -24.46 -1.01 -1.88
C ILE A 14 -25.44 -1.17 -0.72
N ASP A 15 -25.38 -2.31 -0.01
CA ASP A 15 -26.29 -2.61 1.10
C ASP A 15 -26.14 -1.58 2.22
N VAL A 16 -24.91 -1.26 2.63
CA VAL A 16 -24.67 -0.22 3.65
C VAL A 16 -25.10 1.17 3.18
N THR A 17 -24.88 1.49 1.90
CA THR A 17 -25.36 2.77 1.33
C THR A 17 -26.88 2.86 1.39
N ARG A 18 -27.59 1.79 1.08
CA ARG A 18 -29.06 1.74 1.16
C ARG A 18 -29.60 1.82 2.59
N GLU A 19 -28.99 1.06 3.50
CA GLU A 19 -29.45 0.95 4.88
C GLU A 19 -29.13 2.20 5.71
N CYS A 20 -27.91 2.76 5.52
CA CYS A 20 -27.40 3.84 6.37
C CYS A 20 -27.36 5.21 5.70
N GLY A 21 -27.55 5.28 4.38
CA GLY A 21 -27.44 6.53 3.62
C GLY A 21 -26.01 7.07 3.51
N TYR A 22 -24.99 6.26 3.79
CA TYR A 22 -23.60 6.67 3.69
C TYR A 22 -23.14 6.66 2.24
N ASN A 23 -22.37 7.69 1.85
CA ASN A 23 -21.65 7.67 0.57
C ASN A 23 -20.36 6.88 0.73
N ILE A 24 -20.38 5.59 0.34
CA ILE A 24 -19.24 4.69 0.42
C ILE A 24 -18.59 4.62 -0.95
N VAL A 25 -17.26 4.86 -0.98
CA VAL A 25 -16.41 4.73 -2.17
C VAL A 25 -15.42 3.59 -1.92
N PRO A 26 -15.70 2.36 -2.39
CA PRO A 26 -14.78 1.24 -2.24
C PRO A 26 -13.45 1.46 -2.96
N GLU A 27 -12.35 1.06 -2.33
CA GLU A 27 -11.02 1.03 -2.92
C GLU A 27 -10.58 -0.42 -3.14
N ILE A 28 -10.53 -0.84 -4.41
CA ILE A 28 -10.17 -2.21 -4.80
C ILE A 28 -8.68 -2.23 -5.12
N MET A 29 -7.92 -2.95 -4.31
CA MET A 29 -6.47 -3.03 -4.42
C MET A 29 -6.03 -4.35 -5.04
N ILE A 30 -5.29 -4.28 -6.15
CA ILE A 30 -4.75 -5.45 -6.84
C ILE A 30 -3.33 -5.70 -6.34
N PRO A 31 -3.06 -6.87 -5.72
CA PRO A 31 -1.73 -7.22 -5.22
C PRO A 31 -0.82 -7.74 -6.33
N LEU A 32 0.48 -7.80 -6.07
CA LEU A 32 1.52 -8.48 -6.86
C LEU A 32 1.63 -8.01 -8.32
N VAL A 33 1.21 -6.80 -8.61
CA VAL A 33 1.31 -6.22 -9.95
C VAL A 33 2.76 -5.86 -10.27
N GLY A 34 3.26 -6.35 -11.38
CA GLY A 34 4.61 -6.07 -11.88
C GLY A 34 4.64 -5.15 -13.10
N SER A 35 3.51 -4.87 -13.78
CA SER A 35 3.47 -4.05 -14.99
C SER A 35 2.11 -3.38 -15.21
N LYS A 36 2.11 -2.26 -15.98
CA LYS A 36 0.90 -1.57 -16.41
C LYS A 36 -0.09 -2.51 -17.11
N LYS A 37 0.39 -3.36 -18.04
CA LYS A 37 -0.47 -4.26 -18.80
C LYS A 37 -1.19 -5.29 -17.93
N GLU A 38 -0.50 -5.77 -16.91
CA GLU A 38 -1.07 -6.70 -15.94
C GLU A 38 -2.18 -6.01 -15.12
N LEU A 39 -1.92 -4.80 -14.62
CA LEU A 39 -2.95 -4.04 -13.91
C LEU A 39 -4.14 -3.71 -14.80
N ALA A 40 -3.92 -3.25 -16.03
CA ALA A 40 -4.98 -2.94 -16.99
C ALA A 40 -5.87 -4.16 -17.27
N PHE A 41 -5.25 -5.34 -17.43
CA PHE A 41 -5.99 -6.59 -17.63
C PHE A 41 -6.88 -6.94 -16.43
N VAL A 42 -6.34 -6.88 -15.21
CA VAL A 42 -7.13 -7.19 -14.02
C VAL A 42 -8.18 -6.12 -13.75
N LYS A 43 -7.86 -4.84 -13.99
CA LYS A 43 -8.81 -3.73 -13.86
C LYS A 43 -10.02 -3.92 -14.79
N SER A 44 -9.81 -4.38 -16.02
CA SER A 44 -10.94 -4.66 -16.92
C SER A 44 -11.93 -5.70 -16.37
N ILE A 45 -11.42 -6.72 -15.66
CA ILE A 45 -12.27 -7.72 -14.98
C ILE A 45 -13.02 -7.09 -13.80
N VAL A 46 -12.36 -6.19 -13.05
CA VAL A 46 -13.03 -5.44 -11.96
C VAL A 46 -14.17 -4.61 -12.51
N ASP A 47 -13.92 -3.85 -13.58
CA ASP A 47 -14.89 -2.94 -14.18
C ASP A 47 -16.09 -3.72 -14.79
N GLU A 48 -15.84 -4.82 -15.46
CA GLU A 48 -16.91 -5.70 -15.96
C GLU A 48 -17.75 -6.31 -14.83
N THR A 49 -17.10 -6.73 -13.75
CA THR A 49 -17.78 -7.28 -12.56
C THR A 49 -18.61 -6.21 -11.86
N ALA A 50 -18.05 -5.02 -11.67
CA ALA A 50 -18.75 -3.88 -11.08
C ALA A 50 -19.99 -3.51 -11.89
N LYS A 51 -19.86 -3.43 -13.21
CA LYS A 51 -21.00 -3.14 -14.10
C LYS A 51 -22.13 -4.14 -13.91
N LYS A 52 -21.83 -5.45 -13.89
CA LYS A 52 -22.84 -6.51 -13.67
C LYS A 52 -23.53 -6.35 -12.33
N VAL A 53 -22.77 -6.11 -11.24
CA VAL A 53 -23.33 -5.90 -9.90
C VAL A 53 -24.25 -4.68 -9.87
N PHE A 54 -23.84 -3.57 -10.46
CA PHE A 54 -24.63 -2.34 -10.49
C PHE A 54 -25.92 -2.49 -11.30
N GLU A 55 -25.87 -3.19 -12.41
CA GLU A 55 -27.06 -3.51 -13.21
C GLU A 55 -28.04 -4.42 -12.43
N GLU A 56 -27.54 -5.47 -11.80
CA GLU A 56 -28.34 -6.40 -10.97
C GLU A 56 -28.96 -5.69 -9.76
N GLN A 57 -28.25 -4.76 -9.16
CA GLN A 57 -28.70 -4.05 -7.96
C GLN A 57 -29.50 -2.78 -8.26
N GLY A 58 -29.51 -2.30 -9.52
CA GLY A 58 -30.16 -1.05 -9.88
C GLY A 58 -29.58 0.18 -9.18
N MET A 59 -28.30 0.11 -8.80
CA MET A 59 -27.58 1.17 -8.07
C MET A 59 -26.11 1.20 -8.49
N THR A 60 -25.60 2.39 -8.78
CA THR A 60 -24.18 2.60 -9.13
C THR A 60 -23.49 3.32 -7.98
N LEU A 61 -22.29 2.85 -7.63
CA LEU A 61 -21.39 3.51 -6.69
C LEU A 61 -20.12 3.98 -7.42
N GLU A 62 -19.53 5.04 -6.92
CA GLU A 62 -18.13 5.38 -7.23
C GLU A 62 -17.22 4.36 -6.54
N TYR A 63 -16.17 3.93 -7.21
CA TYR A 63 -15.12 3.06 -6.65
C TYR A 63 -13.79 3.39 -7.31
N HIS A 64 -12.69 3.03 -6.66
CA HIS A 64 -11.35 3.22 -7.18
C HIS A 64 -10.62 1.88 -7.30
N VAL A 65 -9.84 1.74 -8.36
CA VAL A 65 -8.96 0.60 -8.56
C VAL A 65 -7.51 1.06 -8.46
N GLY A 66 -6.80 0.48 -7.52
CA GLY A 66 -5.38 0.76 -7.31
C GLY A 66 -4.56 -0.52 -7.19
N THR A 67 -3.31 -0.38 -6.87
CA THR A 67 -2.42 -1.53 -6.74
C THR A 67 -1.52 -1.44 -5.53
N MET A 68 -1.05 -2.61 -5.10
CA MET A 68 0.03 -2.71 -4.14
C MET A 68 1.37 -2.60 -4.87
N ILE A 69 2.22 -1.65 -4.45
CA ILE A 69 3.61 -1.58 -4.89
C ILE A 69 4.45 -2.40 -3.91
N GLU A 70 4.73 -3.61 -4.29
CA GLU A 70 5.43 -4.60 -3.44
C GLU A 70 6.46 -5.41 -4.21
N ILE A 71 6.50 -5.26 -5.53
CA ILE A 71 7.50 -5.85 -6.41
C ILE A 71 8.50 -4.75 -6.79
N PRO A 72 9.82 -4.95 -6.68
CA PRO A 72 10.81 -3.96 -7.07
C PRO A 72 10.63 -3.44 -8.50
N ARG A 73 10.25 -4.32 -9.45
CA ARG A 73 9.93 -3.91 -10.80
C ARG A 73 8.80 -2.88 -10.85
N ALA A 74 7.73 -3.07 -10.06
CA ALA A 74 6.63 -2.13 -9.99
C ALA A 74 7.08 -0.76 -9.45
N ALA A 75 7.99 -0.76 -8.48
CA ALA A 75 8.53 0.48 -7.92
C ALA A 75 9.31 1.30 -8.94
N VAL A 76 10.10 0.66 -9.80
CA VAL A 76 10.93 1.34 -10.82
C VAL A 76 10.15 1.73 -12.09
N THR A 77 8.94 1.21 -12.28
CA THR A 77 8.03 1.54 -13.40
C THR A 77 6.69 2.11 -12.90
N ALA A 78 6.72 2.77 -11.74
CA ALA A 78 5.52 3.26 -11.08
C ALA A 78 4.81 4.39 -11.84
N ASP A 79 5.51 5.14 -12.68
CA ASP A 79 4.95 6.12 -13.60
C ASP A 79 4.00 5.47 -14.63
N GLU A 80 4.43 4.36 -15.24
CA GLU A 80 3.59 3.60 -16.18
C GLU A 80 2.37 2.98 -15.47
N ILE A 81 2.57 2.41 -14.28
CA ILE A 81 1.50 1.78 -13.49
C ILE A 81 0.48 2.82 -13.03
N ALA A 82 0.91 4.03 -12.70
CA ALA A 82 0.02 5.13 -12.29
C ALA A 82 -0.91 5.64 -13.41
N GLU A 83 -0.66 5.28 -14.67
CA GLU A 83 -1.62 5.57 -15.74
C GLU A 83 -2.94 4.80 -15.54
N GLU A 84 -2.88 3.61 -14.94
CA GLU A 84 -4.03 2.75 -14.66
C GLU A 84 -4.51 2.82 -13.20
N ALA A 85 -3.57 2.90 -12.27
CA ALA A 85 -3.86 2.90 -10.84
C ALA A 85 -4.36 4.26 -10.35
N GLU A 86 -5.40 4.26 -9.55
CA GLU A 86 -5.96 5.46 -8.91
C GLU A 86 -5.37 5.72 -7.52
N PHE A 87 -4.73 4.70 -6.93
CA PHE A 87 -3.95 4.81 -5.71
C PHE A 87 -2.86 3.75 -5.66
N PHE A 88 -1.83 3.97 -4.82
CA PHE A 88 -0.83 2.97 -4.47
C PHE A 88 -0.87 2.68 -2.98
N SER A 89 -0.68 1.41 -2.62
CA SER A 89 -0.34 0.98 -1.27
C SER A 89 0.99 0.24 -1.31
N PHE A 90 1.96 0.67 -0.49
CA PHE A 90 3.25 -0.01 -0.43
C PHE A 90 3.14 -1.27 0.43
N GLY A 91 3.31 -2.46 -0.19
CA GLY A 91 3.38 -3.76 0.48
C GLY A 91 4.81 -4.04 0.91
N THR A 92 5.22 -3.44 2.01
CA THR A 92 6.64 -3.41 2.39
C THR A 92 7.20 -4.73 2.88
N ASN A 93 6.36 -5.70 3.26
CA ASN A 93 6.84 -7.05 3.57
C ASN A 93 7.42 -7.73 2.33
N ASP A 94 6.66 -7.80 1.25
CA ASP A 94 7.10 -8.41 0.00
C ASP A 94 8.17 -7.59 -0.69
N LEU A 95 8.06 -6.26 -0.65
CA LEU A 95 9.10 -5.38 -1.18
C LEU A 95 10.45 -5.60 -0.45
N THR A 96 10.43 -5.81 0.87
CA THR A 96 11.60 -6.15 1.66
C THR A 96 12.18 -7.50 1.25
N GLN A 97 11.35 -8.56 1.19
CA GLN A 97 11.79 -9.89 0.76
C GLN A 97 12.50 -9.85 -0.58
N MET A 98 11.89 -9.22 -1.57
CA MET A 98 12.42 -9.19 -2.94
C MET A 98 13.63 -8.26 -3.08
N THR A 99 13.72 -7.20 -2.29
CA THR A 99 14.88 -6.28 -2.30
C THR A 99 16.10 -6.90 -1.65
N PHE A 100 15.93 -7.59 -0.52
CA PHE A 100 17.02 -8.31 0.15
C PHE A 100 17.30 -9.67 -0.47
N GLY A 101 16.37 -10.25 -1.21
CA GLY A 101 16.54 -11.55 -1.85
C GLY A 101 16.43 -12.74 -0.89
N PHE A 102 15.70 -12.60 0.22
CA PHE A 102 15.44 -13.70 1.14
C PHE A 102 13.97 -13.71 1.63
N SER A 103 13.48 -14.90 1.95
CA SER A 103 12.14 -15.09 2.49
C SER A 103 12.07 -14.69 3.97
N ARG A 104 10.97 -14.05 4.37
CA ARG A 104 10.65 -13.77 5.77
C ARG A 104 10.63 -15.02 6.62
N ASP A 105 10.12 -16.13 6.07
CA ASP A 105 10.01 -17.42 6.79
C ASP A 105 11.38 -18.06 7.02
N ASP A 106 12.36 -17.81 6.16
CA ASP A 106 13.72 -18.33 6.27
C ASP A 106 14.66 -17.39 7.02
N ALA A 107 14.34 -16.13 7.13
CA ALA A 107 15.22 -15.10 7.71
C ALA A 107 15.65 -15.41 9.14
N GLY A 108 14.78 -16.01 9.95
CA GLY A 108 15.09 -16.43 11.32
C GLY A 108 16.28 -17.40 11.45
N LYS A 109 16.65 -18.10 10.37
CA LYS A 109 17.76 -19.05 10.37
C LYS A 109 19.14 -18.38 10.38
N PHE A 110 19.25 -17.13 9.89
CA PHE A 110 20.54 -16.46 9.72
C PHE A 110 20.59 -15.03 10.27
N LEU A 111 19.45 -14.35 10.45
CA LEU A 111 19.43 -12.96 10.94
C LEU A 111 20.08 -12.81 12.33
N GLY A 112 20.03 -13.84 13.18
CA GLY A 112 20.74 -13.83 14.47
C GLY A 112 22.23 -13.53 14.30
N ALA A 113 22.90 -14.21 13.35
CA ALA A 113 24.32 -13.96 13.07
C ALA A 113 24.58 -12.53 12.53
N TYR A 114 23.61 -11.95 11.81
CA TYR A 114 23.71 -10.57 11.32
C TYR A 114 23.63 -9.56 12.47
N TYR A 115 22.79 -9.79 13.48
CA TYR A 115 22.71 -8.94 14.67
C TYR A 115 23.95 -9.05 15.55
N ASP A 116 24.44 -10.29 15.77
CA ASP A 116 25.65 -10.55 16.55
C ASP A 116 26.86 -9.85 15.97
N ASN A 117 26.97 -9.82 14.66
CA ASN A 117 28.05 -9.17 13.93
C ASN A 117 27.78 -7.68 13.60
N LYS A 118 26.67 -7.14 14.09
CA LYS A 118 26.25 -5.73 13.86
C LYS A 118 26.15 -5.34 12.39
N ILE A 119 25.80 -6.31 11.51
CA ILE A 119 25.54 -6.08 10.10
C ILE A 119 24.18 -5.40 9.93
N PHE A 120 23.18 -5.86 10.67
CA PHE A 120 21.89 -5.20 10.79
C PHE A 120 21.68 -4.69 12.23
N GLU A 121 21.14 -3.47 12.36
CA GLU A 121 20.77 -2.90 13.67
C GLU A 121 19.41 -3.42 14.16
N SER A 122 18.53 -3.79 13.24
CA SER A 122 17.18 -4.25 13.54
C SER A 122 16.68 -5.20 12.45
N ASP A 123 15.61 -5.92 12.78
CA ASP A 123 14.89 -6.76 11.81
C ASP A 123 14.28 -5.89 10.69
N PRO A 124 14.67 -6.11 9.40
CA PRO A 124 14.14 -5.35 8.29
C PRO A 124 12.65 -5.57 8.03
N PHE A 125 12.04 -6.61 8.63
CA PHE A 125 10.58 -6.82 8.58
C PHE A 125 9.83 -6.09 9.70
N ALA A 126 10.50 -5.75 10.79
CA ALA A 126 9.90 -5.00 11.89
C ALA A 126 10.07 -3.49 11.72
N ARG A 127 11.21 -3.05 11.20
CA ARG A 127 11.57 -1.66 10.93
C ARG A 127 12.00 -1.53 9.48
N LEU A 128 11.43 -0.55 8.78
CA LEU A 128 11.70 -0.33 7.37
C LEU A 128 13.18 -0.01 7.12
N ASP A 129 13.80 -0.76 6.24
CA ASP A 129 15.10 -0.41 5.67
C ASP A 129 14.95 0.84 4.77
N THR A 130 15.37 1.98 5.31
CA THR A 130 15.24 3.26 4.60
C THR A 130 16.28 3.43 3.48
N ASP A 131 17.38 2.68 3.54
CA ASP A 131 18.51 2.83 2.61
C ASP A 131 18.36 2.03 1.31
N GLY A 132 17.66 0.91 1.36
CA GLY A 132 17.33 0.08 0.20
C GLY A 132 15.85 0.16 -0.15
N VAL A 133 15.00 -0.50 0.64
CA VAL A 133 13.55 -0.56 0.41
C VAL A 133 12.92 0.83 0.41
N GLY A 134 13.33 1.70 1.32
CA GLY A 134 12.84 3.07 1.41
C GLY A 134 13.15 3.89 0.15
N LYS A 135 14.28 3.66 -0.52
CA LYS A 135 14.58 4.30 -1.81
C LYS A 135 13.62 3.87 -2.91
N LEU A 136 13.22 2.61 -2.94
CA LEU A 136 12.20 2.14 -3.88
C LEU A 136 10.84 2.78 -3.60
N VAL A 137 10.47 2.91 -2.32
CA VAL A 137 9.24 3.61 -1.91
C VAL A 137 9.26 5.07 -2.36
N GLN A 138 10.36 5.79 -2.11
CA GLN A 138 10.52 7.19 -2.54
C GLN A 138 10.46 7.33 -4.07
N MET A 139 11.15 6.44 -4.79
CA MET A 139 11.15 6.42 -6.26
C MET A 139 9.74 6.22 -6.79
N ALA A 140 9.03 5.20 -6.30
CA ALA A 140 7.66 4.91 -6.75
C ALA A 140 6.67 6.03 -6.40
N ALA A 141 6.79 6.63 -5.22
CA ALA A 141 5.98 7.79 -4.84
C ALA A 141 6.19 8.98 -5.77
N LYS A 142 7.45 9.27 -6.11
CA LYS A 142 7.80 10.36 -7.04
C LYS A 142 7.31 10.07 -8.45
N LEU A 143 7.61 8.90 -9.00
CA LEU A 143 7.22 8.48 -10.35
C LEU A 143 5.70 8.44 -10.50
N GLY A 144 4.99 7.85 -9.53
CA GLY A 144 3.53 7.79 -9.57
C GLY A 144 2.88 9.17 -9.59
N ARG A 145 3.39 10.12 -8.78
CA ARG A 145 2.90 11.50 -8.76
C ARG A 145 3.31 12.35 -9.95
N GLN A 146 4.33 11.97 -10.70
CA GLN A 146 4.63 12.60 -11.98
C GLN A 146 3.52 12.34 -13.01
N THR A 147 2.98 11.13 -13.02
CA THR A 147 1.87 10.76 -13.91
C THR A 147 0.52 11.22 -13.36
N ARG A 148 0.30 11.05 -12.06
CA ARG A 148 -0.95 11.41 -11.37
C ARG A 148 -0.64 12.27 -10.14
N PRO A 149 -0.65 13.61 -10.26
CA PRO A 149 -0.21 14.52 -9.18
C PRO A 149 -0.92 14.31 -7.84
N ASN A 150 -2.21 13.94 -7.87
CA ASN A 150 -3.03 13.69 -6.68
C ASN A 150 -3.12 12.20 -6.32
N LEU A 151 -2.17 11.37 -6.79
CA LEU A 151 -2.15 9.95 -6.49
C LEU A 151 -2.13 9.73 -4.97
N LYS A 152 -3.14 9.03 -4.47
CA LYS A 152 -3.21 8.62 -3.07
C LYS A 152 -2.19 7.54 -2.82
N LEU A 153 -1.35 7.73 -1.80
CA LEU A 153 -0.26 6.83 -1.43
C LEU A 153 -0.44 6.37 0.01
N GLY A 154 -0.30 5.08 0.24
CA GLY A 154 -0.34 4.51 1.57
C GLY A 154 0.68 3.41 1.77
N ILE A 155 0.79 2.92 2.98
CA ILE A 155 1.63 1.78 3.34
C ILE A 155 0.79 0.79 4.15
N CYS A 156 1.03 -0.49 3.93
CA CYS A 156 0.47 -1.57 4.72
C CYS A 156 1.57 -2.52 5.21
N GLY A 157 1.22 -3.37 6.15
CA GLY A 157 2.14 -4.33 6.74
C GLY A 157 2.69 -3.88 8.10
N GLU A 158 3.70 -4.61 8.59
CA GLU A 158 4.27 -4.41 9.93
C GLU A 158 4.86 -3.00 10.13
N HIS A 159 5.47 -2.46 9.07
CA HIS A 159 6.12 -1.14 9.09
C HIS A 159 5.14 0.01 9.37
N GLY A 160 3.86 -0.12 9.01
CA GLY A 160 2.83 0.89 9.32
C GLY A 160 2.60 1.11 10.82
N GLY A 161 3.06 0.20 11.67
CA GLY A 161 2.98 0.30 13.12
C GLY A 161 4.31 0.66 13.82
N ASP A 162 5.42 0.77 13.08
CA ASP A 162 6.72 1.15 13.62
C ASP A 162 6.91 2.68 13.57
N PRO A 163 7.26 3.34 14.69
CA PRO A 163 7.38 4.80 14.74
C PRO A 163 8.35 5.40 13.74
N SER A 164 9.52 4.79 13.55
CA SER A 164 10.54 5.30 12.61
C SER A 164 10.10 5.16 11.16
N SER A 165 9.42 4.06 10.84
CA SER A 165 8.84 3.82 9.52
C SER A 165 7.69 4.79 9.22
N VAL A 166 6.84 5.09 10.21
CA VAL A 166 5.77 6.10 10.07
C VAL A 166 6.35 7.50 9.82
N MET A 167 7.42 7.87 10.53
CA MET A 167 8.11 9.14 10.31
C MET A 167 8.74 9.21 8.90
N PHE A 168 9.29 8.12 8.41
CA PHE A 168 9.77 8.02 7.03
C PHE A 168 8.62 8.20 6.03
N CYS A 169 7.48 7.53 6.24
CA CYS A 169 6.28 7.69 5.40
C CYS A 169 5.82 9.15 5.33
N HIS A 170 5.85 9.87 6.45
CA HIS A 170 5.55 11.30 6.49
C HIS A 170 6.50 12.10 5.60
N LYS A 171 7.82 11.87 5.69
CA LYS A 171 8.83 12.55 4.86
C LYS A 171 8.67 12.29 3.37
N VAL A 172 8.22 11.09 3.00
CA VAL A 172 7.93 10.72 1.60
C VAL A 172 6.61 11.34 1.12
N GLY A 173 5.77 11.81 2.04
CA GLY A 173 4.48 12.43 1.75
C GLY A 173 3.38 11.39 1.49
N LEU A 174 3.40 10.25 2.16
CA LEU A 174 2.30 9.29 2.10
C LEU A 174 1.04 9.87 2.78
N ASN A 175 -0.13 9.51 2.26
CA ASN A 175 -1.41 10.01 2.75
C ASN A 175 -1.93 9.23 3.96
N TYR A 176 -1.60 7.94 4.08
CA TYR A 176 -2.04 7.11 5.18
C TYR A 176 -1.05 5.97 5.50
N VAL A 177 -1.15 5.46 6.72
CA VAL A 177 -0.54 4.20 7.14
C VAL A 177 -1.62 3.25 7.62
N SER A 178 -1.50 1.97 7.28
CA SER A 178 -2.34 0.89 7.79
C SER A 178 -1.51 0.04 8.73
N CYS A 179 -2.05 -0.27 9.91
CA CYS A 179 -1.41 -1.10 10.91
C CYS A 179 -2.44 -1.91 11.70
N SER A 180 -1.98 -2.88 12.49
CA SER A 180 -2.86 -3.62 13.39
C SER A 180 -3.54 -2.69 14.39
N PRO A 181 -4.77 -3.00 14.86
CA PRO A 181 -5.51 -2.15 15.80
C PRO A 181 -4.72 -1.76 17.04
N PHE A 182 -3.93 -2.68 17.58
CA PHE A 182 -3.11 -2.44 18.77
C PHE A 182 -1.97 -1.43 18.56
N ARG A 183 -1.57 -1.19 17.32
CA ARG A 183 -0.50 -0.24 16.96
C ARG A 183 -1.03 1.14 16.57
N VAL A 184 -2.32 1.31 16.40
CA VAL A 184 -2.94 2.60 16.00
C VAL A 184 -2.53 3.75 16.92
N PRO A 185 -2.56 3.63 18.27
CA PRO A 185 -2.14 4.72 19.15
C PRO A 185 -0.68 5.13 18.91
N ILE A 186 0.22 4.16 18.73
CA ILE A 186 1.65 4.38 18.48
C ILE A 186 1.84 5.06 17.11
N ALA A 187 1.17 4.57 16.06
CA ALA A 187 1.25 5.14 14.71
C ALA A 187 0.75 6.60 14.70
N ARG A 188 -0.35 6.91 15.39
CA ARG A 188 -0.88 8.27 15.51
C ARG A 188 0.10 9.21 16.23
N LEU A 189 0.73 8.73 17.30
CA LEU A 189 1.73 9.50 18.03
C LEU A 189 2.97 9.78 17.16
N ALA A 190 3.45 8.77 16.43
CA ALA A 190 4.58 8.91 15.53
C ALA A 190 4.27 9.89 14.38
N ALA A 191 3.08 9.84 13.78
CA ALA A 191 2.64 10.78 12.76
C ALA A 191 2.56 12.23 13.29
N ALA A 192 2.01 12.42 14.50
CA ALA A 192 1.96 13.72 15.15
C ALA A 192 3.39 14.26 15.44
N HIS A 193 4.30 13.40 15.90
CA HIS A 193 5.69 13.75 16.13
C HIS A 193 6.38 14.19 14.84
N ALA A 194 6.21 13.44 13.75
CA ALA A 194 6.76 13.80 12.43
C ALA A 194 6.26 15.19 11.96
N ALA A 195 4.95 15.46 12.10
CA ALA A 195 4.37 16.75 11.74
C ALA A 195 4.88 17.91 12.59
N ILE A 196 5.18 17.68 13.87
CA ILE A 196 5.79 18.70 14.76
C ILE A 196 7.22 18.98 14.32
N LEU A 197 8.03 17.93 14.06
CA LEU A 197 9.42 18.11 13.61
C LEU A 197 9.48 18.87 12.29
N GLU A 198 8.61 18.57 11.33
CA GLU A 198 8.51 19.31 10.07
C GLU A 198 8.23 20.81 10.31
N LYS A 199 7.26 21.15 11.17
CA LYS A 199 6.95 22.54 11.53
C LYS A 199 8.12 23.26 12.21
N MET A 200 8.98 22.52 12.91
CA MET A 200 10.19 23.04 13.55
C MET A 200 11.40 23.13 12.63
N GLY A 201 11.27 22.70 11.35
CA GLY A 201 12.37 22.67 10.39
C GLY A 201 13.44 21.61 10.70
N LYS A 202 13.06 20.52 11.37
CA LYS A 202 13.95 19.43 11.79
C LYS A 202 13.69 18.15 11.01
#